data_31faca52424558a6e9f80b8a7049a31f
#
_entry.id   31faca52424558a6e9f80b8a7049a31f
#
_cell.length_a   1.000
_cell.length_b   1.000
_cell.length_c   1.000
_cell.angle_alpha   90.00
_cell.angle_beta   90.00
_cell.angle_gamma   90.00
#
_symmetry.space_group_name_H-M   'P 1'
#
loop_
_entity.id
_entity.type
_entity.pdbx_description
1 polymer ?
#
loop_
_entity_poly.entity_id
_entity_poly.type
_entity_poly.pdbx_seq_one_letter_code
_entity_poly.pdbx_strand_id
1 'polypeptide(L)'
;MNATPGSRPVGALLLCRAEPAAVRPPAQLLREELLLAPAGIDWSVLVPEGKPWLHGGEPVERVVTGWATALAVSAAAWPVLALWWDGDRAGFILAAGFRRSVGYTWLADGTPVGEDEAMRTFAARLALDPVLDVQALEPLTEPDRDADAHTRLIGLTAVLARVGLELPTGLTPGDSADRLRSVALAQGAEEVEWSGWRDAVRAELDAVEGGRLGPYLVGPRARLLCAAQLGAGLPVLAWGLARRSGGWTTAGALLVADGMLGLAYDRLRGLPTRE
;
A
#
# COMPACT_ATOMS: atom_id res chain seq x y z
N MET A 1 4.32 -33.19 9.22
CA MET A 1 4.90 -32.28 10.23
C MET A 1 3.80 -32.00 11.24
N ASN A 2 3.93 -32.51 12.46
CA ASN A 2 2.89 -32.40 13.49
C ASN A 2 2.88 -30.95 14.03
N ALA A 3 1.79 -30.23 13.80
CA ALA A 3 1.54 -28.98 14.50
C ALA A 3 1.45 -29.29 16.00
N THR A 4 2.26 -28.63 16.79
CA THR A 4 2.19 -28.70 18.25
C THR A 4 0.81 -28.16 18.65
N PRO A 5 -0.02 -28.93 19.39
CA PRO A 5 -1.33 -28.45 19.82
C PRO A 5 -1.12 -27.28 20.80
N GLY A 6 -1.49 -26.06 20.42
CA GLY A 6 -1.46 -24.89 21.29
C GLY A 6 -0.76 -23.64 20.78
N SER A 7 -0.03 -23.68 19.65
CA SER A 7 0.50 -22.44 19.10
C SER A 7 -0.63 -21.67 18.39
N ARG A 8 -0.90 -20.45 18.85
CA ARG A 8 -1.81 -19.55 18.16
C ARG A 8 -1.31 -19.28 16.75
N PRO A 9 -2.21 -19.10 15.77
CA PRO A 9 -1.80 -18.88 14.39
C PRO A 9 -1.03 -17.57 14.22
N VAL A 10 -0.10 -17.56 13.26
CA VAL A 10 0.62 -16.37 12.81
C VAL A 10 0.19 -16.06 11.38
N GLY A 11 -0.11 -14.80 11.11
CA GLY A 11 -0.58 -14.41 9.79
C GLY A 11 -0.73 -12.90 9.65
N ALA A 12 -1.08 -12.51 8.43
CA ALA A 12 -1.34 -11.12 8.08
C ALA A 12 -2.27 -11.00 6.87
N LEU A 13 -2.90 -9.83 6.74
CA LEU A 13 -3.66 -9.38 5.58
C LEU A 13 -3.30 -7.93 5.28
N LEU A 14 -3.17 -7.56 4.00
CA LEU A 14 -3.07 -6.17 3.62
C LEU A 14 -4.35 -5.75 2.89
N LEU A 15 -5.02 -4.77 3.42
CA LEU A 15 -6.26 -4.21 2.90
C LEU A 15 -5.94 -2.89 2.23
N CYS A 16 -6.15 -2.83 0.92
CA CYS A 16 -5.84 -1.68 0.10
C CYS A 16 -7.14 -0.99 -0.30
N ARG A 17 -7.28 0.31 -0.03
CA ARG A 17 -8.46 1.06 -0.45
C ARG A 17 -8.35 1.46 -1.93
N ALA A 18 -8.33 0.46 -2.79
CA ALA A 18 -8.23 0.57 -4.24
C ALA A 18 -8.71 -0.73 -4.89
N GLU A 19 -9.13 -0.66 -6.13
CA GLU A 19 -9.51 -1.83 -6.94
C GLU A 19 -8.28 -2.72 -7.23
N PRO A 20 -8.49 -4.04 -7.46
CA PRO A 20 -7.40 -4.98 -7.74
C PRO A 20 -6.48 -4.55 -8.88
N ALA A 21 -7.04 -3.96 -9.94
CA ALA A 21 -6.26 -3.48 -11.09
C ALA A 21 -5.24 -2.39 -10.71
N ALA A 22 -5.58 -1.52 -9.73
CA ALA A 22 -4.69 -0.48 -9.24
C ALA A 22 -3.67 -1.02 -8.21
N VAL A 23 -4.02 -2.09 -7.48
CA VAL A 23 -3.16 -2.68 -6.45
C VAL A 23 -2.11 -3.62 -7.05
N ARG A 24 -2.42 -4.33 -8.12
CA ARG A 24 -1.54 -5.33 -8.74
C ARG A 24 -0.15 -4.79 -9.10
N PRO A 25 0.01 -3.66 -9.84
CA PRO A 25 1.33 -3.17 -10.23
C PRO A 25 2.26 -2.88 -9.04
N PRO A 26 1.88 -2.10 -8.02
CA PRO A 26 2.75 -1.87 -6.88
C PRO A 26 2.95 -3.12 -6.01
N ALA A 27 1.99 -4.05 -5.95
CA ALA A 27 2.16 -5.32 -5.25
C ALA A 27 3.24 -6.20 -5.90
N GLN A 28 3.34 -6.20 -7.23
CA GLN A 28 4.44 -6.89 -7.95
C GLN A 28 5.82 -6.35 -7.56
N LEU A 29 5.95 -5.07 -7.25
CA LEU A 29 7.23 -4.45 -6.85
C LEU A 29 7.70 -4.92 -5.48
N LEU A 30 6.84 -5.46 -4.63
CA LEU A 30 7.24 -6.06 -3.35
C LEU A 30 8.10 -7.32 -3.54
N ARG A 31 7.98 -7.99 -4.69
CA ARG A 31 8.68 -9.25 -5.02
C ARG A 31 8.38 -10.38 -4.04
N GLU A 32 7.18 -10.38 -3.50
CA GLU A 32 6.68 -11.37 -2.56
C GLU A 32 5.56 -12.18 -3.22
N GLU A 33 5.40 -13.41 -2.78
CA GLU A 33 4.29 -14.27 -3.20
C GLU A 33 3.01 -13.83 -2.49
N LEU A 34 2.09 -13.23 -3.24
CA LEU A 34 0.85 -12.65 -2.73
C LEU A 34 -0.34 -13.11 -3.57
N LEU A 35 -1.47 -13.33 -2.92
CA LEU A 35 -2.76 -13.51 -3.59
C LEU A 35 -3.54 -12.21 -3.49
N LEU A 36 -4.12 -11.77 -4.58
CA LEU A 36 -4.92 -10.55 -4.68
C LEU A 36 -6.39 -10.90 -4.97
N ALA A 37 -7.29 -10.39 -4.15
CA ALA A 37 -8.73 -10.53 -4.35
C ALA A 37 -9.45 -9.19 -4.11
N PRO A 38 -10.63 -8.97 -4.73
CA PRO A 38 -11.50 -7.87 -4.35
C PRO A 38 -12.01 -8.09 -2.91
N ALA A 39 -12.20 -6.98 -2.17
CA ALA A 39 -12.65 -7.01 -0.79
C ALA A 39 -13.75 -5.97 -0.53
N GLY A 40 -14.75 -5.92 -1.39
CA GLY A 40 -15.89 -5.00 -1.33
C GLY A 40 -15.78 -3.85 -2.33
N ILE A 41 -16.43 -2.73 -2.01
CA ILE A 41 -16.47 -1.54 -2.86
C ILE A 41 -15.17 -0.74 -2.69
N ASP A 42 -14.41 -0.58 -3.77
CA ASP A 42 -13.11 0.14 -3.79
C ASP A 42 -12.05 -0.42 -2.83
N TRP A 43 -12.18 -1.70 -2.44
CA TRP A 43 -11.22 -2.38 -1.60
C TRP A 43 -10.66 -3.64 -2.24
N SER A 44 -9.40 -3.92 -1.94
CA SER A 44 -8.73 -5.18 -2.28
C SER A 44 -8.01 -5.75 -1.07
N VAL A 45 -7.87 -7.07 -1.02
CA VAL A 45 -7.08 -7.77 -0.03
C VAL A 45 -5.92 -8.48 -0.70
N LEU A 46 -4.72 -8.32 -0.13
CA LEU A 46 -3.54 -9.11 -0.43
C LEU A 46 -3.31 -10.10 0.70
N VAL A 47 -3.21 -11.37 0.36
CA VAL A 47 -2.94 -12.48 1.27
C VAL A 47 -1.53 -12.99 1.02
N PRO A 48 -0.60 -12.89 1.99
CA PRO A 48 0.75 -13.42 1.85
C PRO A 48 0.76 -14.95 1.76
N GLU A 49 1.51 -15.52 0.81
CA GLU A 49 1.64 -16.97 0.64
C GLU A 49 2.82 -17.53 1.43
N GLY A 50 4.01 -17.15 1.21
CA GLY A 50 5.24 -17.83 1.64
C GLY A 50 5.61 -17.73 3.12
N LYS A 51 4.83 -17.13 4.00
CA LYS A 51 5.18 -16.88 5.42
C LYS A 51 6.60 -16.27 5.57
N PRO A 52 6.91 -15.15 4.91
CA PRO A 52 8.27 -14.60 4.83
C PRO A 52 8.86 -14.28 6.20
N TRP A 53 8.03 -13.99 7.22
CA TRP A 53 8.46 -13.80 8.60
C TRP A 53 9.09 -15.06 9.26
N LEU A 54 8.81 -16.26 8.75
CA LEU A 54 9.45 -17.48 9.25
C LEU A 54 10.87 -17.65 8.72
N HIS A 55 11.15 -17.17 7.50
CA HIS A 55 12.44 -17.33 6.84
C HIS A 55 13.45 -16.24 7.23
N GLY A 56 12.97 -15.02 7.48
CA GLY A 56 13.83 -13.87 7.78
C GLY A 56 14.12 -13.65 9.26
N GLY A 57 13.46 -14.36 10.16
CA GLY A 57 13.57 -14.14 11.62
C GLY A 57 13.02 -12.78 12.08
N GLU A 58 12.33 -12.03 11.19
CA GLU A 58 11.70 -10.78 11.52
C GLU A 58 10.26 -10.98 12.00
N PRO A 59 9.79 -10.20 13.00
CA PRO A 59 8.40 -10.23 13.43
C PRO A 59 7.45 -9.90 12.26
N VAL A 60 6.29 -10.58 12.20
CA VAL A 60 5.27 -10.36 11.17
C VAL A 60 4.87 -8.88 11.08
N GLU A 61 4.71 -8.21 12.22
CA GLU A 61 4.43 -6.77 12.30
C GLU A 61 5.41 -5.93 11.48
N ARG A 62 6.71 -6.20 11.60
CA ARG A 62 7.75 -5.42 10.89
C ARG A 62 7.70 -5.66 9.39
N VAL A 63 7.54 -6.92 8.98
CA VAL A 63 7.45 -7.29 7.56
C VAL A 63 6.27 -6.58 6.90
N VAL A 64 5.06 -6.71 7.46
CA VAL A 64 3.87 -6.11 6.85
C VAL A 64 3.84 -4.58 6.96
N THR A 65 4.51 -3.99 7.95
CA THR A 65 4.72 -2.54 8.03
C THR A 65 5.53 -2.03 6.84
N GLY A 66 6.60 -2.75 6.48
CA GLY A 66 7.41 -2.46 5.31
C GLY A 66 6.59 -2.52 4.01
N TRP A 67 5.82 -3.59 3.82
CA TRP A 67 4.97 -3.75 2.64
C TRP A 67 3.86 -2.70 2.57
N ALA A 68 3.15 -2.46 3.67
CA ALA A 68 2.09 -1.44 3.70
C ALA A 68 2.64 -0.05 3.35
N THR A 69 3.83 0.28 3.87
CA THR A 69 4.50 1.55 3.58
C THR A 69 4.90 1.64 2.10
N ALA A 70 5.50 0.58 1.54
CA ALA A 70 5.89 0.53 0.13
C ALA A 70 4.68 0.68 -0.80
N LEU A 71 3.58 -0.04 -0.53
CA LEU A 71 2.34 0.07 -1.29
C LEU A 71 1.71 1.46 -1.19
N ALA A 72 1.70 2.07 -0.01
CA ALA A 72 1.08 3.37 0.22
C ALA A 72 1.78 4.54 -0.44
N VAL A 73 3.07 4.41 -0.79
CA VAL A 73 3.84 5.45 -1.52
C VAL A 73 3.80 5.28 -3.03
N SER A 74 3.08 4.28 -3.54
CA SER A 74 2.88 4.11 -4.98
C SER A 74 2.17 5.30 -5.62
N ALA A 75 2.22 5.39 -6.96
CA ALA A 75 1.74 6.55 -7.71
C ALA A 75 0.27 6.94 -7.46
N ALA A 76 -0.57 6.02 -7.00
CA ALA A 76 -2.00 6.24 -6.77
C ALA A 76 -2.37 6.61 -5.33
N ALA A 77 -1.43 6.72 -4.40
CA ALA A 77 -1.56 7.25 -3.02
C ALA A 77 -2.87 6.89 -2.28
N TRP A 78 -3.21 5.61 -2.20
CA TRP A 78 -4.35 5.12 -1.42
C TRP A 78 -3.91 4.55 -0.05
N PRO A 79 -4.79 4.56 0.97
CA PRO A 79 -4.47 3.97 2.27
C PRO A 79 -4.30 2.46 2.20
N VAL A 80 -3.29 1.94 2.89
CA VAL A 80 -3.03 0.51 3.08
C VAL A 80 -3.12 0.19 4.56
N LEU A 81 -4.01 -0.71 4.91
CA LEU A 81 -4.16 -1.23 6.26
C LEU A 81 -3.61 -2.65 6.32
N ALA A 82 -2.50 -2.84 7.00
CA ALA A 82 -1.99 -4.16 7.33
C ALA A 82 -2.57 -4.63 8.66
N LEU A 83 -3.24 -5.76 8.65
CA LEU A 83 -3.64 -6.51 9.84
C LEU A 83 -2.61 -7.62 10.07
N TRP A 84 -2.20 -7.84 11.31
CA TRP A 84 -1.22 -8.85 11.65
C TRP A 84 -1.51 -9.50 13.02
N TRP A 85 -1.06 -10.75 13.21
CA TRP A 85 -1.14 -11.50 14.46
C TRP A 85 -0.01 -12.52 14.53
N ASP A 86 0.55 -12.72 15.72
CA ASP A 86 1.72 -13.59 15.95
C ASP A 86 1.56 -14.59 17.14
N GLY A 87 0.37 -14.78 17.62
CA GLY A 87 0.08 -15.67 18.75
C GLY A 87 0.11 -14.97 20.10
N ASP A 88 1.02 -14.05 20.34
CA ASP A 88 1.13 -13.28 21.58
C ASP A 88 0.45 -11.90 21.47
N ARG A 89 0.33 -11.39 20.25
CA ARG A 89 -0.20 -10.06 19.94
C ARG A 89 -0.92 -10.09 18.62
N ALA A 90 -1.79 -9.11 18.44
CA ALA A 90 -2.33 -8.75 17.13
C ALA A 90 -2.43 -7.24 17.02
N GLY A 91 -2.57 -6.74 15.79
CA GLY A 91 -2.68 -5.31 15.60
C GLY A 91 -2.89 -4.92 14.16
N PHE A 92 -2.84 -3.61 13.95
CA PHE A 92 -2.85 -3.05 12.61
C PHE A 92 -1.78 -1.97 12.43
N ILE A 93 -1.42 -1.76 11.18
CA ILE A 93 -0.62 -0.62 10.70
C ILE A 93 -1.37 0.01 9.53
N LEU A 94 -1.66 1.29 9.63
CA LEU A 94 -2.23 2.09 8.55
C LEU A 94 -1.15 2.99 7.95
N ALA A 95 -0.81 2.75 6.69
CA ALA A 95 0.08 3.59 5.89
C ALA A 95 -0.74 4.39 4.87
N ALA A 96 -0.36 5.66 4.63
CA ALA A 96 -1.04 6.54 3.68
C ALA A 96 -0.06 7.56 3.10
N GLY A 97 0.38 7.35 1.86
CA GLY A 97 1.37 8.19 1.19
C GLY A 97 2.67 8.30 1.99
N PHE A 98 3.27 9.48 1.99
CA PHE A 98 4.52 9.76 2.72
C PHE A 98 4.32 10.13 4.20
N ARG A 99 3.12 9.97 4.74
CA ARG A 99 2.84 10.26 6.15
C ARG A 99 3.36 9.14 7.02
N ARG A 100 3.76 9.49 8.26
CA ARG A 100 4.12 8.47 9.27
C ARG A 100 2.97 7.49 9.43
N SER A 101 3.25 6.19 9.37
CA SER A 101 2.26 5.14 9.61
C SER A 101 1.67 5.23 11.03
N VAL A 102 0.46 4.75 11.19
CA VAL A 102 -0.25 4.68 12.47
C VAL A 102 -0.51 3.23 12.77
N GLY A 103 -0.19 2.78 13.97
CA GLY A 103 -0.39 1.41 14.39
C GLY A 103 -1.07 1.31 15.75
N TYR A 104 -1.73 0.19 15.97
CA TYR A 104 -2.34 -0.17 17.24
C TYR A 104 -2.12 -1.67 17.50
N THR A 105 -1.90 -2.04 18.74
CA THR A 105 -1.58 -3.40 19.13
C THR A 105 -2.45 -3.84 20.31
N TRP A 106 -2.85 -5.09 20.30
CA TRP A 106 -3.50 -5.79 21.41
C TRP A 106 -2.66 -6.99 21.81
N LEU A 107 -2.54 -7.23 23.13
CA LEU A 107 -1.97 -8.47 23.62
C LEU A 107 -2.91 -9.64 23.32
N ALA A 108 -2.43 -10.87 23.46
CA ALA A 108 -3.20 -12.08 23.17
C ALA A 108 -4.55 -12.17 23.90
N ASP A 109 -4.62 -11.62 25.10
CA ASP A 109 -5.83 -11.52 25.92
C ASP A 109 -6.74 -10.33 25.56
N GLY A 110 -6.40 -9.58 24.50
CA GLY A 110 -7.15 -8.41 24.04
C GLY A 110 -6.81 -7.12 24.77
N THR A 111 -5.87 -7.13 25.73
CA THR A 111 -5.43 -5.91 26.41
C THR A 111 -4.84 -4.92 25.41
N PRO A 112 -5.39 -3.68 25.31
CA PRO A 112 -4.88 -2.67 24.41
C PRO A 112 -3.53 -2.12 24.87
N VAL A 113 -2.60 -1.93 23.93
CA VAL A 113 -1.23 -1.40 24.14
C VAL A 113 -0.96 -0.14 23.31
N GLY A 114 -1.93 0.27 22.49
CA GLY A 114 -1.82 1.48 21.66
C GLY A 114 -2.25 2.74 22.38
N GLU A 115 -1.96 3.89 21.76
CA GLU A 115 -2.44 5.19 22.22
C GLU A 115 -3.79 5.52 21.58
N ASP A 116 -4.71 6.15 22.33
CA ASP A 116 -6.03 6.56 21.82
C ASP A 116 -5.92 7.50 20.61
N GLU A 117 -4.86 8.32 20.55
CA GLU A 117 -4.58 9.20 19.41
C GLU A 117 -4.33 8.41 18.12
N ALA A 118 -3.74 7.20 18.22
CA ALA A 118 -3.54 6.35 17.06
C ALA A 118 -4.89 5.91 16.46
N MET A 119 -5.87 5.56 17.29
CA MET A 119 -7.20 5.17 16.83
C MET A 119 -7.98 6.34 16.22
N ARG A 120 -7.86 7.54 16.79
CA ARG A 120 -8.44 8.76 16.20
C ARG A 120 -7.81 9.10 14.86
N THR A 121 -6.48 9.00 14.76
CA THR A 121 -5.76 9.24 13.50
C THR A 121 -6.12 8.18 12.45
N PHE A 122 -6.30 6.92 12.84
CA PHE A 122 -6.81 5.85 11.99
C PHE A 122 -8.17 6.22 11.40
N ALA A 123 -9.13 6.58 12.25
CA ALA A 123 -10.47 6.98 11.81
C ALA A 123 -10.43 8.16 10.81
N ALA A 124 -9.66 9.20 11.14
CA ALA A 124 -9.53 10.38 10.28
C ALA A 124 -8.90 10.06 8.91
N ARG A 125 -7.89 9.19 8.85
CA ARG A 125 -7.22 8.81 7.58
C ARG A 125 -8.08 7.95 6.66
N LEU A 126 -8.98 7.16 7.24
CA LEU A 126 -9.93 6.34 6.48
C LEU A 126 -11.24 7.07 6.20
N ALA A 127 -11.35 8.34 6.62
CA ALA A 127 -12.55 9.15 6.49
C ALA A 127 -13.80 8.45 7.09
N LEU A 128 -13.62 7.83 8.26
CA LEU A 128 -14.71 7.24 9.02
C LEU A 128 -15.62 8.34 9.60
N ASP A 129 -16.87 8.01 9.84
CA ASP A 129 -17.82 8.93 10.47
C ASP A 129 -17.33 9.32 11.88
N PRO A 130 -17.19 10.63 12.18
CA PRO A 130 -16.59 11.08 13.44
C PRO A 130 -17.46 10.79 14.67
N VAL A 131 -18.72 10.44 14.49
CA VAL A 131 -19.63 10.11 15.58
C VAL A 131 -19.87 8.60 15.64
N LEU A 132 -20.42 8.03 14.58
CA LEU A 132 -20.87 6.64 14.58
C LEU A 132 -19.71 5.64 14.55
N ASP A 133 -18.70 5.89 13.71
CA ASP A 133 -17.60 4.94 13.56
C ASP A 133 -16.56 5.11 14.67
N VAL A 134 -16.30 6.34 15.14
CA VAL A 134 -15.41 6.56 16.27
C VAL A 134 -15.96 5.91 17.53
N GLN A 135 -17.26 6.03 17.81
CA GLN A 135 -17.90 5.32 18.93
C GLN A 135 -17.80 3.80 18.78
N ALA A 136 -17.88 3.26 17.57
CA ALA A 136 -17.72 1.83 17.32
C ALA A 136 -16.27 1.35 17.52
N LEU A 137 -15.28 2.25 17.43
CA LEU A 137 -13.88 1.96 17.71
C LEU A 137 -13.51 2.04 19.19
N GLU A 138 -14.25 2.79 20.02
CA GLU A 138 -13.97 2.93 21.46
C GLU A 138 -13.84 1.58 22.19
N PRO A 139 -14.76 0.60 22.02
CA PRO A 139 -14.61 -0.70 22.66
C PRO A 139 -13.33 -1.43 22.32
N LEU A 140 -12.68 -1.11 21.18
CA LEU A 140 -11.42 -1.71 20.78
C LEU A 140 -10.22 -1.13 21.54
N THR A 141 -10.38 0.02 22.20
CA THR A 141 -9.32 0.69 22.97
C THR A 141 -9.49 0.48 24.49
N GLU A 142 -10.62 -0.04 24.92
CA GLU A 142 -10.90 -0.30 26.31
C GLU A 142 -10.54 -1.74 26.73
N PRO A 143 -10.05 -1.97 27.95
CA PRO A 143 -9.84 -3.31 28.48
C PRO A 143 -11.18 -4.07 28.57
N ASP A 144 -11.23 -5.25 27.96
CA ASP A 144 -12.39 -6.15 28.01
C ASP A 144 -11.85 -7.59 28.13
N ARG A 145 -12.31 -8.31 29.17
CA ARG A 145 -11.88 -9.68 29.47
C ARG A 145 -12.45 -10.72 28.51
N ASP A 146 -13.53 -10.39 27.83
CA ASP A 146 -14.25 -11.29 26.93
C ASP A 146 -13.82 -11.11 25.45
N ALA A 147 -12.99 -10.09 25.17
CA ALA A 147 -12.52 -9.75 23.83
C ALA A 147 -11.01 -9.93 23.69
N ASP A 148 -10.57 -11.11 23.24
CA ASP A 148 -9.18 -11.37 22.91
C ASP A 148 -8.71 -10.60 21.64
N ALA A 149 -7.43 -10.70 21.31
CA ALA A 149 -6.85 -10.01 20.15
C ALA A 149 -7.53 -10.37 18.81
N HIS A 150 -7.98 -11.62 18.67
CA HIS A 150 -8.71 -12.06 17.47
C HIS A 150 -10.09 -11.37 17.37
N THR A 151 -10.82 -11.34 18.46
CA THR A 151 -12.12 -10.64 18.56
C THR A 151 -11.96 -9.14 18.22
N ARG A 152 -10.87 -8.51 18.67
CA ARG A 152 -10.53 -7.11 18.37
C ARG A 152 -10.31 -6.89 16.86
N LEU A 153 -9.57 -7.79 16.19
CA LEU A 153 -9.37 -7.72 14.74
C LEU A 153 -10.70 -7.87 13.96
N ILE A 154 -11.56 -8.79 14.39
CA ILE A 154 -12.90 -8.96 13.80
C ILE A 154 -13.73 -7.70 14.01
N GLY A 155 -13.72 -7.15 15.22
CA GLY A 155 -14.42 -5.89 15.53
C GLY A 155 -13.94 -4.74 14.65
N LEU A 156 -12.63 -4.61 14.44
CA LEU A 156 -12.08 -3.60 13.53
C LEU A 156 -12.58 -3.76 12.10
N THR A 157 -12.58 -4.99 11.55
CA THR A 157 -13.10 -5.25 10.20
C THR A 157 -14.60 -5.00 10.09
N ALA A 158 -15.37 -5.27 11.14
CA ALA A 158 -16.79 -4.95 11.20
C ALA A 158 -17.08 -3.43 11.14
N VAL A 159 -16.23 -2.61 11.77
CA VAL A 159 -16.33 -1.15 11.61
C VAL A 159 -16.01 -0.75 10.18
N LEU A 160 -14.99 -1.33 9.57
CA LEU A 160 -14.59 -1.02 8.20
C LEU A 160 -15.61 -1.48 7.13
N ALA A 161 -16.47 -2.45 7.45
CA ALA A 161 -17.59 -2.83 6.57
C ALA A 161 -18.51 -1.64 6.25
N ARG A 162 -18.62 -0.67 7.16
CA ARG A 162 -19.41 0.55 6.94
C ARG A 162 -18.83 1.49 5.89
N VAL A 163 -17.54 1.36 5.60
CA VAL A 163 -16.86 2.10 4.54
C VAL A 163 -16.54 1.21 3.32
N GLY A 164 -17.30 0.11 3.17
CA GLY A 164 -17.32 -0.73 1.99
C GLY A 164 -16.28 -1.87 1.99
N LEU A 165 -15.60 -2.14 3.11
CA LEU A 165 -14.73 -3.32 3.21
C LEU A 165 -15.58 -4.58 3.41
N GLU A 166 -15.49 -5.53 2.49
CA GLU A 166 -16.13 -6.84 2.57
C GLU A 166 -15.10 -7.91 2.21
N LEU A 167 -14.55 -8.57 3.22
CA LEU A 167 -13.59 -9.65 2.99
C LEU A 167 -14.26 -10.83 2.26
N PRO A 168 -13.55 -11.53 1.36
CA PRO A 168 -14.02 -12.76 0.73
C PRO A 168 -14.52 -13.75 1.78
N THR A 169 -15.61 -14.45 1.46
CA THR A 169 -16.28 -15.40 2.38
C THR A 169 -15.30 -16.43 2.95
N GLY A 170 -15.20 -16.49 4.26
CA GLY A 170 -14.30 -17.39 4.99
C GLY A 170 -12.88 -16.87 5.17
N LEU A 171 -12.53 -15.70 4.64
CA LEU A 171 -11.25 -15.04 4.89
C LEU A 171 -11.37 -14.24 6.20
N THR A 172 -10.86 -14.79 7.28
CA THR A 172 -11.03 -14.21 8.62
C THR A 172 -9.67 -13.79 9.19
N PRO A 173 -9.50 -12.52 9.63
CA PRO A 173 -8.31 -12.11 10.38
C PRO A 173 -8.13 -12.97 11.63
N GLY A 174 -6.90 -13.38 11.92
CA GLY A 174 -6.60 -14.31 13.01
C GLY A 174 -6.46 -15.76 12.59
N ASP A 175 -6.84 -16.14 11.38
CA ASP A 175 -6.60 -17.47 10.82
C ASP A 175 -5.10 -17.70 10.52
N SER A 176 -4.71 -18.98 10.41
CA SER A 176 -3.34 -19.32 10.00
C SER A 176 -3.10 -18.93 8.53
N ALA A 177 -1.86 -18.57 8.19
CA ALA A 177 -1.49 -18.20 6.82
C ALA A 177 -1.88 -19.28 5.79
N ASP A 178 -1.76 -20.57 6.13
CA ASP A 178 -2.16 -21.66 5.24
C ASP A 178 -3.67 -21.71 4.99
N ARG A 179 -4.47 -21.41 6.02
CA ARG A 179 -5.93 -21.32 5.90
C ARG A 179 -6.32 -20.09 5.05
N LEU A 180 -5.73 -18.94 5.32
CA LEU A 180 -5.98 -17.73 4.53
C LEU A 180 -5.68 -17.96 3.05
N ARG A 181 -4.53 -18.59 2.74
CA ARG A 181 -4.16 -18.96 1.38
C ARG A 181 -5.19 -19.87 0.73
N SER A 182 -5.55 -20.95 1.41
CA SER A 182 -6.51 -21.93 0.86
C SER A 182 -7.89 -21.31 0.60
N VAL A 183 -8.35 -20.44 1.50
CA VAL A 183 -9.63 -19.72 1.34
C VAL A 183 -9.55 -18.72 0.19
N ALA A 184 -8.47 -17.92 0.11
CA ALA A 184 -8.29 -16.95 -0.96
C ALA A 184 -8.31 -17.61 -2.34
N LEU A 185 -7.58 -18.71 -2.53
CA LEU A 185 -7.59 -19.47 -3.78
C LEU A 185 -8.97 -20.04 -4.11
N ALA A 186 -9.68 -20.58 -3.11
CA ALA A 186 -11.04 -21.10 -3.30
C ALA A 186 -12.05 -20.01 -3.70
N GLN A 187 -11.80 -18.76 -3.32
CA GLN A 187 -12.58 -17.57 -3.68
C GLN A 187 -12.13 -16.92 -4.98
N GLY A 188 -11.17 -17.51 -5.70
CA GLY A 188 -10.69 -17.01 -6.99
C GLY A 188 -9.70 -15.86 -6.89
N ALA A 189 -8.96 -15.74 -5.79
CA ALA A 189 -7.87 -14.79 -5.69
C ALA A 189 -6.81 -15.08 -6.76
N GLU A 190 -6.26 -14.04 -7.34
CA GLU A 190 -5.27 -14.12 -8.39
C GLU A 190 -3.85 -14.01 -7.80
N GLU A 191 -2.93 -14.81 -8.30
CA GLU A 191 -1.51 -14.72 -7.92
C GLU A 191 -0.90 -13.41 -8.44
N VAL A 192 -0.13 -12.74 -7.58
CA VAL A 192 0.65 -11.56 -7.93
C VAL A 192 2.07 -12.01 -8.23
N GLU A 193 2.28 -12.42 -9.48
CA GLU A 193 3.60 -12.85 -9.95
C GLU A 193 4.50 -11.66 -10.31
N TRP A 194 5.79 -11.81 -10.02
CA TRP A 194 6.80 -10.89 -10.49
C TRP A 194 7.08 -11.12 -11.97
N SER A 195 6.54 -10.27 -12.84
CA SER A 195 6.71 -10.35 -14.30
C SER A 195 8.01 -9.69 -14.82
N GLY A 196 8.85 -9.18 -13.92
CA GLY A 196 10.07 -8.46 -14.28
C GLY A 196 9.94 -6.94 -14.13
N TRP A 197 11.07 -6.26 -13.89
CA TRP A 197 11.10 -4.83 -13.59
C TRP A 197 10.51 -3.95 -14.71
N ARG A 198 10.66 -4.37 -15.98
CA ARG A 198 10.16 -3.62 -17.14
C ARG A 198 8.65 -3.59 -17.20
N ASP A 199 8.01 -4.70 -16.92
CA ASP A 199 6.55 -4.83 -16.97
C ASP A 199 5.91 -4.16 -15.76
N ALA A 200 6.52 -4.28 -14.58
CA ALA A 200 6.09 -3.58 -13.38
C ALA A 200 6.19 -2.06 -13.53
N VAL A 201 7.29 -1.54 -14.06
CA VAL A 201 7.46 -0.10 -14.35
C VAL A 201 6.46 0.37 -15.42
N ARG A 202 6.22 -0.45 -16.46
CA ARG A 202 5.24 -0.09 -17.51
C ARG A 202 3.83 -0.02 -16.91
N ALA A 203 3.42 -1.00 -16.10
CA ALA A 203 2.12 -1.01 -15.46
C ALA A 203 1.92 0.17 -14.50
N GLU A 204 2.96 0.56 -13.74
CA GLU A 204 2.94 1.74 -12.88
C GLU A 204 2.82 3.04 -13.69
N LEU A 205 3.54 3.14 -14.81
CA LEU A 205 3.43 4.29 -15.72
C LEU A 205 2.03 4.37 -16.35
N ASP A 206 1.45 3.26 -16.76
CA ASP A 206 0.10 3.20 -17.32
C ASP A 206 -0.96 3.61 -16.27
N ALA A 207 -0.78 3.21 -14.99
CA ALA A 207 -1.64 3.62 -13.88
C ALA A 207 -1.55 5.13 -13.60
N VAL A 208 -0.34 5.71 -13.66
CA VAL A 208 -0.12 7.17 -13.53
C VAL A 208 -0.75 7.92 -14.69
N GLU A 209 -0.65 7.39 -15.91
CA GLU A 209 -1.26 8.00 -17.10
C GLU A 209 -2.79 7.98 -17.09
N GLY A 210 -3.39 6.92 -16.54
CA GLY A 210 -4.85 6.82 -16.32
C GLY A 210 -5.34 7.72 -15.18
N GLY A 211 -4.44 8.24 -14.33
CA GLY A 211 -4.76 9.09 -13.19
C GLY A 211 -4.95 10.57 -13.54
N ARG A 212 -5.18 11.39 -12.50
CA ARG A 212 -5.38 12.86 -12.63
C ARG A 212 -4.19 13.58 -13.24
N LEU A 213 -3.00 13.02 -13.18
CA LEU A 213 -1.76 13.58 -13.73
C LEU A 213 -1.51 13.19 -15.20
N GLY A 214 -2.23 12.17 -15.71
CA GLY A 214 -2.08 11.67 -17.08
C GLY A 214 -2.05 12.73 -18.16
N PRO A 215 -2.99 13.71 -18.19
CA PRO A 215 -3.01 14.77 -19.20
C PRO A 215 -1.77 15.68 -19.22
N TYR A 216 -0.98 15.70 -18.13
CA TYR A 216 0.25 16.47 -17.99
C TYR A 216 1.51 15.66 -18.29
N LEU A 217 1.41 14.34 -18.32
CA LEU A 217 2.53 13.41 -18.53
C LEU A 217 2.59 12.91 -19.99
N VAL A 218 1.44 12.90 -20.70
CA VAL A 218 1.34 12.38 -22.07
C VAL A 218 0.55 13.34 -22.97
N GLY A 219 0.97 13.45 -24.23
CA GLY A 219 0.27 14.22 -25.25
C GLY A 219 0.77 15.66 -25.46
N PRO A 220 -0.02 16.51 -26.15
CA PRO A 220 0.42 17.85 -26.54
C PRO A 220 0.78 18.77 -25.38
N ARG A 221 0.09 18.62 -24.24
CA ARG A 221 0.34 19.41 -23.01
C ARG A 221 1.64 19.00 -22.34
N ALA A 222 1.95 17.71 -22.31
CA ALA A 222 3.23 17.21 -21.79
C ALA A 222 4.41 17.75 -22.63
N ARG A 223 4.29 17.72 -23.96
CA ARG A 223 5.32 18.30 -24.86
C ARG A 223 5.53 19.77 -24.63
N LEU A 224 4.45 20.54 -24.43
CA LEU A 224 4.55 21.95 -24.09
C LEU A 224 5.24 22.20 -22.76
N LEU A 225 4.95 21.37 -21.76
CA LEU A 225 5.56 21.46 -20.44
C LEU A 225 7.07 21.11 -20.50
N CYS A 226 7.44 20.03 -21.18
CA CYS A 226 8.83 19.67 -21.43
C CYS A 226 9.58 20.76 -22.23
N ALA A 227 8.94 21.36 -23.24
CA ALA A 227 9.52 22.47 -24.00
C ALA A 227 9.70 23.73 -23.14
N ALA A 228 8.73 24.03 -22.26
CA ALA A 228 8.84 25.14 -21.30
C ALA A 228 9.95 24.91 -20.27
N GLN A 229 10.10 23.69 -19.76
CA GLN A 229 11.18 23.32 -18.85
C GLN A 229 12.56 23.47 -19.51
N LEU A 230 12.71 23.02 -20.78
CA LEU A 230 13.94 23.24 -21.53
C LEU A 230 14.19 24.73 -21.79
N GLY A 231 13.14 25.47 -22.19
CA GLY A 231 13.21 26.90 -22.45
C GLY A 231 13.59 27.71 -21.21
N ALA A 232 13.15 27.32 -20.02
CA ALA A 232 13.51 27.98 -18.77
C ALA A 232 14.85 27.43 -18.20
N GLY A 233 15.08 26.12 -18.31
CA GLY A 233 16.25 25.47 -17.74
C GLY A 233 17.56 25.86 -18.41
N LEU A 234 17.59 26.02 -19.74
CA LEU A 234 18.80 26.42 -20.47
C LEU A 234 19.32 27.81 -20.07
N PRO A 235 18.49 28.87 -20.01
CA PRO A 235 18.95 30.17 -19.54
C PRO A 235 19.40 30.16 -18.09
N VAL A 236 18.70 29.44 -17.20
CA VAL A 236 19.06 29.29 -15.79
C VAL A 236 20.40 28.57 -15.64
N LEU A 237 20.62 27.51 -16.41
CA LEU A 237 21.88 26.77 -16.42
C LEU A 237 23.02 27.68 -16.91
N ALA A 238 22.84 28.36 -18.04
CA ALA A 238 23.82 29.28 -18.61
C ALA A 238 24.16 30.42 -17.62
N TRP A 239 23.16 31.00 -16.98
CA TRP A 239 23.34 32.02 -15.95
C TRP A 239 24.09 31.50 -14.72
N GLY A 240 23.73 30.29 -14.24
CA GLY A 240 24.43 29.64 -13.13
C GLY A 240 25.91 29.38 -13.42
N LEU A 241 26.24 28.91 -14.62
CA LEU A 241 27.62 28.71 -15.10
C LEU A 241 28.39 30.03 -15.22
N ALA A 242 27.77 31.05 -15.80
CA ALA A 242 28.39 32.38 -15.96
C ALA A 242 28.69 33.04 -14.61
N ARG A 243 27.83 32.84 -13.61
CA ARG A 243 27.99 33.36 -12.25
C ARG A 243 28.77 32.43 -11.30
N ARG A 244 29.21 31.26 -11.77
CA ARG A 244 29.87 30.22 -10.96
C ARG A 244 29.07 29.86 -9.70
N SER A 245 27.74 29.90 -9.77
CA SER A 245 26.82 29.61 -8.68
C SER A 245 26.35 28.16 -8.76
N GLY A 246 26.82 27.30 -7.83
CA GLY A 246 26.46 25.88 -7.80
C GLY A 246 24.95 25.65 -7.74
N GLY A 247 24.21 26.44 -6.93
CA GLY A 247 22.76 26.29 -6.76
C GLY A 247 21.98 26.55 -8.07
N TRP A 248 22.27 27.63 -8.80
CA TRP A 248 21.61 27.95 -10.06
C TRP A 248 21.98 26.98 -11.19
N THR A 249 23.25 26.52 -11.20
CA THR A 249 23.70 25.50 -12.17
C THR A 249 22.97 24.20 -11.96
N THR A 250 22.84 23.74 -10.70
CA THR A 250 22.12 22.51 -10.36
C THR A 250 20.62 22.60 -10.70
N ALA A 251 19.97 23.72 -10.37
CA ALA A 251 18.55 23.93 -10.67
C ALA A 251 18.29 23.93 -12.17
N GLY A 252 19.12 24.62 -12.97
CA GLY A 252 19.02 24.63 -14.43
C GLY A 252 19.28 23.25 -15.05
N ALA A 253 20.28 22.53 -14.54
CA ALA A 253 20.59 21.17 -15.00
C ALA A 253 19.46 20.18 -14.73
N LEU A 254 18.80 20.25 -13.58
CA LEU A 254 17.65 19.42 -13.24
C LEU A 254 16.46 19.69 -14.17
N LEU A 255 16.13 20.97 -14.42
CA LEU A 255 15.06 21.33 -15.35
C LEU A 255 15.33 20.84 -16.78
N VAL A 256 16.56 20.96 -17.26
CA VAL A 256 16.96 20.46 -18.59
C VAL A 256 16.89 18.95 -18.65
N ALA A 257 17.38 18.25 -17.63
CA ALA A 257 17.36 16.79 -17.58
C ALA A 257 15.92 16.24 -17.56
N ASP A 258 15.04 16.83 -16.76
CA ASP A 258 13.62 16.44 -16.67
C ASP A 258 12.88 16.69 -17.98
N GLY A 259 13.07 17.86 -18.60
CA GLY A 259 12.50 18.18 -19.91
C GLY A 259 12.99 17.25 -21.03
N MET A 260 14.26 16.85 -21.03
CA MET A 260 14.83 15.91 -21.98
C MET A 260 14.30 14.48 -21.79
N LEU A 261 14.19 14.03 -20.53
CA LEU A 261 13.63 12.73 -20.20
C LEU A 261 12.18 12.61 -20.67
N GLY A 262 11.35 13.63 -20.43
CA GLY A 262 9.96 13.64 -20.86
C GLY A 262 9.82 13.59 -22.40
N LEU A 263 10.63 14.33 -23.15
CA LEU A 263 10.64 14.26 -24.62
C LEU A 263 11.18 12.93 -25.17
N ALA A 264 12.20 12.36 -24.52
CA ALA A 264 12.75 11.05 -24.90
C ALA A 264 11.70 9.96 -24.68
N TYR A 265 11.00 10.00 -23.56
CA TYR A 265 9.91 9.08 -23.23
C TYR A 265 8.78 9.12 -24.28
N ASP A 266 8.32 10.31 -24.64
CA ASP A 266 7.28 10.50 -25.65
C ASP A 266 7.71 9.97 -27.04
N ARG A 267 9.00 10.11 -27.41
CA ARG A 267 9.55 9.56 -28.65
C ARG A 267 9.66 8.03 -28.63
N LEU A 268 10.10 7.44 -27.54
CA LEU A 268 10.22 5.99 -27.40
C LEU A 268 8.86 5.28 -27.48
N ARG A 269 7.82 5.94 -26.99
CA ARG A 269 6.44 5.44 -27.05
C ARG A 269 5.80 5.54 -28.44
N GLY A 270 6.23 6.51 -29.24
CA GLY A 270 5.77 6.70 -30.61
C GLY A 270 6.41 5.75 -31.65
N LEU A 271 7.37 4.91 -31.25
CA LEU A 271 7.97 3.92 -32.14
C LEU A 271 7.05 2.68 -32.19
N PRO A 272 6.61 2.25 -33.39
CA PRO A 272 5.83 1.03 -33.52
C PRO A 272 6.63 -0.16 -33.05
N THR A 273 6.03 -0.99 -32.19
CA THR A 273 6.56 -2.31 -31.82
C THR A 273 6.74 -3.10 -33.11
N ARG A 274 7.97 -3.38 -33.48
CA ARG A 274 8.26 -4.40 -34.51
C ARG A 274 7.90 -5.76 -33.92
N GLU A 275 6.84 -6.34 -34.44
CA GLU A 275 6.53 -7.76 -34.29
C GLU A 275 7.68 -8.61 -34.84
#